data_56caed66b97391fcbc234bd3d2dea4b1
#
_entry.id   56caed66b97391fcbc234bd3d2dea4b1
#
_cell.length_a   1.000
_cell.length_b   1.000
_cell.length_c   1.000
_cell.angle_alpha   90.00
_cell.angle_beta   90.00
_cell.angle_gamma   90.00
#
_symmetry.space_group_name_H-M   'P 1'
#
loop_
_entity.id
_entity.type
_entity.pdbx_description
1 polymer ?
#
loop_
_entity_poly.entity_id
_entity_poly.type
_entity_poly.pdbx_seq_one_letter_code
_entity_poly.pdbx_strand_id
1 'polypeptide(L)'
;RPKPAHYGRSAARWVVVGAGFTGLAAARQLALHFPDEEIVLVEAQEVGFGTAGRNAGFAIDLPHDIGADDYIGDIATARIGLKLNLAGQSLLREQVQRHAIDCQMKACGKYQAAVEARGVAVLDAYRRGLDRLGQAYEVIEADDLPGHIGTAFYRKALFTPGTLLVQPSALVKGLADSLPGNVSLYEHTPITAVEYGDRTLLSHPHGSILADRLVLANNAFGMSFGFLQGRMLPIFTYASLTRPLEAEEQARLGGRPYWGLIPADPYGTTVRRTPDNRLLIRNSFSFNPDGRSAGKYLERFAVRHRASFRQRFPMLPEVGFDYTWGGSLALSRNHMGHFGELAPNVYGALCCNGLGVTRGTVTGKLLADWLAGERNELIDFLLRAPGPSGNPPEPLLSLGVNLNLRWGQYRAGRES
;
A
#
# COMPACT_ATOMS: atom_id res chain seq x y z
N ARG A 1 -9.66 -15.83 -11.35
CA ARG A 1 -10.48 -15.93 -12.60
C ARG A 1 -11.02 -14.55 -12.94
N PRO A 2 -11.16 -14.15 -14.25
CA PRO A 2 -11.80 -12.89 -14.62
C PRO A 2 -13.21 -12.83 -14.06
N LYS A 3 -13.62 -11.67 -13.54
CA LYS A 3 -14.98 -11.43 -13.06
C LYS A 3 -15.77 -10.71 -14.16
N PRO A 4 -17.09 -10.89 -14.23
CA PRO A 4 -17.91 -10.20 -15.24
C PRO A 4 -17.92 -8.69 -15.00
N ALA A 5 -18.19 -7.92 -16.06
CA ALA A 5 -18.62 -6.53 -15.90
C ALA A 5 -20.12 -6.50 -15.52
N HIS A 6 -20.52 -5.42 -14.84
CA HIS A 6 -21.96 -5.20 -14.57
C HIS A 6 -22.65 -4.64 -15.83
N TYR A 7 -23.86 -5.13 -16.10
CA TYR A 7 -24.72 -4.69 -17.19
C TYR A 7 -26.14 -4.40 -16.73
N GLY A 8 -26.77 -3.40 -17.31
CA GLY A 8 -28.14 -3.04 -17.03
C GLY A 8 -28.32 -2.22 -15.75
N ARG A 9 -29.52 -2.31 -15.18
CA ARG A 9 -29.87 -1.60 -13.94
C ARG A 9 -30.09 -2.60 -12.82
N SER A 10 -29.47 -2.33 -11.67
CA SER A 10 -29.67 -3.13 -10.47
C SER A 10 -29.82 -2.24 -9.24
N ALA A 11 -30.23 -2.84 -8.13
CA ALA A 11 -30.25 -2.20 -6.83
C ALA A 11 -29.68 -3.17 -5.79
N ALA A 12 -28.91 -2.63 -4.86
CA ALA A 12 -28.38 -3.40 -3.74
C ALA A 12 -28.40 -2.54 -2.47
N ARG A 13 -28.56 -3.20 -1.32
CA ARG A 13 -28.45 -2.50 -0.04
C ARG A 13 -27.04 -1.99 0.19
N TRP A 14 -26.04 -2.80 -0.12
CA TRP A 14 -24.62 -2.46 0.05
C TRP A 14 -23.89 -2.46 -1.28
N VAL A 15 -23.30 -1.32 -1.61
CA VAL A 15 -22.39 -1.21 -2.75
C VAL A 15 -21.02 -0.74 -2.25
N VAL A 16 -19.98 -1.49 -2.59
CA VAL A 16 -18.58 -1.17 -2.28
C VAL A 16 -17.87 -0.79 -3.58
N VAL A 17 -17.18 0.35 -3.60
CA VAL A 17 -16.43 0.84 -4.76
C VAL A 17 -14.93 0.70 -4.52
N GLY A 18 -14.27 -0.11 -5.37
CA GLY A 18 -12.86 -0.42 -5.34
C GLY A 18 -12.55 -1.78 -4.73
N ALA A 19 -12.07 -2.73 -5.55
CA ALA A 19 -11.68 -4.08 -5.14
C ALA A 19 -10.18 -4.20 -4.80
N GLY A 20 -9.64 -3.20 -4.08
CA GLY A 20 -8.35 -3.27 -3.40
C GLY A 20 -8.46 -3.96 -2.04
N PHE A 21 -7.36 -3.98 -1.26
CA PHE A 21 -7.35 -4.62 0.07
C PHE A 21 -8.47 -4.13 0.99
N THR A 22 -8.74 -2.83 0.99
CA THR A 22 -9.79 -2.22 1.82
C THR A 22 -11.18 -2.67 1.40
N GLY A 23 -11.50 -2.60 0.10
CA GLY A 23 -12.83 -2.96 -0.39
C GLY A 23 -13.12 -4.44 -0.30
N LEU A 24 -12.12 -5.30 -0.59
CA LEU A 24 -12.26 -6.75 -0.43
C LEU A 24 -12.49 -7.13 1.03
N ALA A 25 -11.78 -6.49 1.97
CA ALA A 25 -11.99 -6.74 3.40
C ALA A 25 -13.35 -6.22 3.88
N ALA A 26 -13.78 -5.03 3.41
CA ALA A 26 -15.11 -4.48 3.73
C ALA A 26 -16.24 -5.34 3.17
N ALA A 27 -16.18 -5.70 1.88
CA ALA A 27 -17.21 -6.53 1.25
C ALA A 27 -17.31 -7.91 1.90
N ARG A 28 -16.17 -8.58 2.18
CA ARG A 28 -16.15 -9.85 2.90
C ARG A 28 -16.80 -9.74 4.27
N GLN A 29 -16.47 -8.71 5.04
CA GLN A 29 -16.96 -8.56 6.40
C GLN A 29 -18.46 -8.16 6.43
N LEU A 30 -18.89 -7.30 5.50
CA LEU A 30 -20.33 -7.01 5.31
C LEU A 30 -21.11 -8.28 4.98
N ALA A 31 -20.59 -9.12 4.09
CA ALA A 31 -21.22 -10.38 3.72
C ALA A 31 -21.36 -11.36 4.90
N LEU A 32 -20.42 -11.32 5.85
CA LEU A 32 -20.49 -12.13 7.07
C LEU A 32 -21.51 -11.56 8.08
N HIS A 33 -21.64 -10.24 8.19
CA HIS A 33 -22.63 -9.61 9.07
C HIS A 33 -24.05 -9.67 8.51
N PHE A 34 -24.20 -9.68 7.19
CA PHE A 34 -25.48 -9.66 6.49
C PHE A 34 -25.57 -10.83 5.50
N PRO A 35 -25.66 -12.08 5.99
CA PRO A 35 -25.59 -13.28 5.15
C PRO A 35 -26.74 -13.42 4.15
N ASP A 36 -27.89 -12.83 4.45
CA ASP A 36 -29.09 -12.87 3.61
C ASP A 36 -29.15 -11.70 2.59
N GLU A 37 -28.12 -10.82 2.60
CA GLU A 37 -28.08 -9.66 1.71
C GLU A 37 -26.98 -9.82 0.65
N GLU A 38 -27.28 -9.37 -0.55
CA GLU A 38 -26.26 -9.25 -1.59
C GLU A 38 -25.37 -8.03 -1.35
N ILE A 39 -24.07 -8.24 -1.38
CA ILE A 39 -23.05 -7.19 -1.34
C ILE A 39 -22.49 -7.02 -2.75
N VAL A 40 -22.73 -5.88 -3.37
CA VAL A 40 -22.17 -5.56 -4.69
C VAL A 40 -20.81 -4.88 -4.51
N LEU A 41 -19.77 -5.45 -5.11
CA LEU A 41 -18.42 -4.88 -5.14
C LEU A 41 -18.05 -4.55 -6.58
N VAL A 42 -17.70 -3.30 -6.88
CA VAL A 42 -17.31 -2.86 -8.22
C VAL A 42 -15.86 -2.41 -8.28
N GLU A 43 -15.19 -2.82 -9.36
CA GLU A 43 -13.82 -2.44 -9.69
C GLU A 43 -13.79 -1.82 -11.09
N ALA A 44 -13.11 -0.69 -11.23
CA ALA A 44 -13.04 0.05 -12.48
C ALA A 44 -12.26 -0.69 -13.58
N GLN A 45 -11.27 -1.48 -13.17
CA GLN A 45 -10.38 -2.27 -14.03
C GLN A 45 -10.46 -3.74 -13.60
N GLU A 46 -9.35 -4.47 -13.71
CA GLU A 46 -9.20 -5.79 -13.11
C GLU A 46 -8.71 -5.69 -11.67
N VAL A 47 -9.11 -6.63 -10.83
CA VAL A 47 -8.56 -6.74 -9.46
C VAL A 47 -7.03 -6.87 -9.52
N GLY A 48 -6.36 -5.99 -8.78
CA GLY A 48 -4.90 -5.93 -8.75
C GLY A 48 -4.29 -5.04 -9.85
N PHE A 49 -5.06 -4.47 -10.77
CA PHE A 49 -4.55 -3.48 -11.72
C PHE A 49 -4.09 -2.20 -11.01
N GLY A 50 -4.79 -1.77 -9.98
CA GLY A 50 -4.46 -0.61 -9.17
C GLY A 50 -3.30 -0.86 -8.19
N THR A 51 -3.17 0.01 -7.21
CA THR A 51 -2.08 0.01 -6.21
C THR A 51 -2.02 -1.28 -5.39
N ALA A 52 -3.13 -1.96 -5.22
CA ALA A 52 -3.19 -3.21 -4.47
C ALA A 52 -2.30 -4.31 -5.08
N GLY A 53 -2.21 -4.39 -6.43
CA GLY A 53 -1.33 -5.35 -7.10
C GLY A 53 0.06 -4.81 -7.46
N ARG A 54 0.29 -3.49 -7.35
CA ARG A 54 1.51 -2.81 -7.83
C ARG A 54 2.46 -2.37 -6.71
N ASN A 55 2.14 -2.62 -5.45
CA ASN A 55 3.01 -2.28 -4.33
C ASN A 55 4.20 -3.25 -4.21
N ALA A 56 5.17 -2.93 -3.35
CA ALA A 56 6.38 -3.74 -3.20
C ALA A 56 6.19 -5.01 -2.35
N GLY A 57 4.99 -5.29 -1.86
CA GLY A 57 4.64 -6.54 -1.17
C GLY A 57 5.05 -6.61 0.28
N PHE A 58 5.16 -5.48 0.97
CA PHE A 58 5.42 -5.43 2.41
C PHE A 58 4.10 -5.31 3.18
N ALA A 59 3.75 -6.32 3.95
CA ALA A 59 2.72 -6.23 4.97
C ALA A 59 3.42 -5.91 6.31
N ILE A 60 3.57 -4.61 6.57
CA ILE A 60 4.35 -4.08 7.70
C ILE A 60 3.54 -4.20 8.99
N ASP A 61 4.20 -4.66 10.06
CA ASP A 61 3.69 -4.77 11.42
C ASP A 61 3.82 -3.46 12.21
N LEU A 62 5.00 -2.84 12.14
CA LEU A 62 5.36 -1.68 12.93
C LEU A 62 4.69 -0.39 12.42
N PRO A 63 4.45 0.59 13.28
CA PRO A 63 4.14 1.94 12.85
C PRO A 63 5.21 2.47 11.89
N HIS A 64 4.80 3.29 10.95
CA HIS A 64 5.71 3.92 9.99
C HIS A 64 5.24 5.35 9.73
N ASP A 65 5.42 6.20 10.76
CA ASP A 65 5.08 7.62 10.66
C ASP A 65 6.23 8.38 9.99
N ILE A 66 6.07 8.64 8.69
CA ILE A 66 7.04 9.39 7.90
C ILE A 66 7.11 10.89 8.27
N GLY A 67 6.20 11.37 9.09
CA GLY A 67 6.20 12.72 9.64
C GLY A 67 7.02 12.86 10.92
N ALA A 68 7.37 11.73 11.56
CA ALA A 68 8.19 11.70 12.76
C ALA A 68 9.65 11.36 12.43
N ASP A 69 10.60 12.02 13.10
CA ASP A 69 12.05 11.82 12.88
C ASP A 69 12.51 10.39 13.20
N ASP A 70 11.78 9.67 14.05
CA ASP A 70 12.06 8.31 14.50
C ASP A 70 11.05 7.26 13.96
N TYR A 71 10.22 7.61 12.98
CA TYR A 71 9.14 6.77 12.43
C TYR A 71 8.10 6.26 13.44
N ILE A 72 8.21 6.59 14.72
CA ILE A 72 7.31 6.16 15.79
C ILE A 72 6.44 7.31 16.29
N GLY A 73 7.02 8.49 16.54
CA GLY A 73 6.33 9.68 17.03
C GLY A 73 5.73 9.49 18.42
N ASP A 74 4.44 9.86 18.56
CA ASP A 74 3.72 9.69 19.84
C ASP A 74 3.48 8.20 20.17
N ILE A 75 3.90 7.79 21.34
CA ILE A 75 3.89 6.37 21.76
C ILE A 75 2.47 5.81 21.90
N ALA A 76 1.51 6.60 22.37
CA ALA A 76 0.13 6.11 22.53
C ALA A 76 -0.49 5.83 21.15
N THR A 77 -0.32 6.76 20.22
CA THR A 77 -0.73 6.60 18.81
C THR A 77 0.00 5.44 18.14
N ALA A 78 1.31 5.32 18.37
CA ALA A 78 2.12 4.24 17.80
C ALA A 78 1.67 2.85 18.28
N ARG A 79 1.30 2.70 19.56
CA ARG A 79 0.76 1.44 20.11
C ARG A 79 -0.55 1.03 19.44
N ILE A 80 -1.45 1.98 19.18
CA ILE A 80 -2.69 1.68 18.43
C ILE A 80 -2.36 1.37 16.97
N GLY A 81 -1.45 2.10 16.36
CA GLY A 81 -0.95 1.82 15.00
C GLY A 81 -0.37 0.41 14.87
N LEU A 82 0.40 -0.05 15.87
CA LEU A 82 0.91 -1.42 15.97
C LEU A 82 -0.23 -2.43 16.05
N LYS A 83 -1.21 -2.22 16.96
CA LYS A 83 -2.39 -3.10 17.07
C LYS A 83 -3.15 -3.22 15.74
N LEU A 84 -3.37 -2.09 15.05
CA LEU A 84 -4.01 -2.07 13.73
C LEU A 84 -3.23 -2.90 12.71
N ASN A 85 -1.92 -2.70 12.62
CA ASN A 85 -1.10 -3.39 11.64
C ASN A 85 -1.05 -4.91 11.93
N LEU A 86 -0.90 -5.31 13.20
CA LEU A 86 -0.91 -6.71 13.60
C LEU A 86 -2.28 -7.37 13.34
N ALA A 87 -3.39 -6.68 13.61
CA ALA A 87 -4.71 -7.17 13.26
C ALA A 87 -4.88 -7.36 11.74
N GLY A 88 -4.37 -6.41 10.93
CA GLY A 88 -4.35 -6.54 9.47
C GLY A 88 -3.52 -7.73 8.98
N GLN A 89 -2.34 -7.95 9.57
CA GLN A 89 -1.53 -9.14 9.26
C GLN A 89 -2.22 -10.44 9.66
N SER A 90 -2.87 -10.48 10.83
CA SER A 90 -3.61 -11.66 11.31
C SER A 90 -4.73 -12.03 10.33
N LEU A 91 -5.51 -11.04 9.91
CA LEU A 91 -6.57 -11.22 8.91
C LEU A 91 -6.02 -11.77 7.59
N LEU A 92 -4.91 -11.19 7.09
CA LEU A 92 -4.29 -11.66 5.84
C LEU A 92 -3.78 -13.10 5.98
N ARG A 93 -3.09 -13.45 7.07
CA ARG A 93 -2.62 -14.82 7.34
C ARG A 93 -3.80 -15.79 7.37
N GLU A 94 -4.86 -15.45 8.10
CA GLU A 94 -6.06 -16.29 8.21
C GLU A 94 -6.68 -16.55 6.83
N GLN A 95 -6.87 -15.49 6.00
CA GLN A 95 -7.45 -15.66 4.67
C GLN A 95 -6.55 -16.48 3.75
N VAL A 96 -5.24 -16.22 3.76
CA VAL A 96 -4.26 -16.98 2.98
C VAL A 96 -4.28 -18.45 3.35
N GLN A 97 -4.30 -18.76 4.64
CA GLN A 97 -4.33 -20.15 5.13
C GLN A 97 -5.67 -20.83 4.83
N ARG A 98 -6.80 -20.16 5.16
CA ARG A 98 -8.16 -20.71 4.98
C ARG A 98 -8.48 -21.04 3.53
N HIS A 99 -8.02 -20.20 2.60
CA HIS A 99 -8.34 -20.33 1.18
C HIS A 99 -7.17 -20.84 0.32
N ALA A 100 -6.08 -21.27 0.96
CA ALA A 100 -4.88 -21.78 0.29
C ALA A 100 -4.36 -20.82 -0.81
N ILE A 101 -4.34 -19.48 -0.53
CA ILE A 101 -3.93 -18.49 -1.51
C ILE A 101 -2.42 -18.56 -1.73
N ASP A 102 -2.01 -18.95 -2.93
CA ASP A 102 -0.59 -18.96 -3.30
C ASP A 102 -0.14 -17.52 -3.66
N CYS A 103 0.32 -16.80 -2.66
CA CYS A 103 0.82 -15.42 -2.78
C CYS A 103 2.27 -15.28 -2.29
N GLN A 104 3.01 -16.38 -2.22
CA GLN A 104 4.40 -16.38 -1.76
C GLN A 104 4.59 -15.70 -0.39
N MET A 105 3.62 -15.79 0.51
CA MET A 105 3.70 -15.16 1.83
C MET A 105 4.84 -15.75 2.66
N LYS A 106 5.75 -14.88 3.13
CA LYS A 106 6.90 -15.24 3.96
C LYS A 106 6.99 -14.32 5.18
N ALA A 107 7.03 -14.93 6.36
CA ALA A 107 7.33 -14.25 7.62
C ALA A 107 8.86 -14.14 7.78
N CYS A 108 9.46 -13.15 7.12
CA CYS A 108 10.91 -13.03 7.05
C CYS A 108 11.44 -11.68 7.58
N GLY A 109 10.56 -10.86 8.16
CA GLY A 109 10.93 -9.53 8.63
C GLY A 109 11.29 -8.57 7.49
N LYS A 110 11.85 -7.43 7.86
CA LYS A 110 12.40 -6.44 6.92
C LYS A 110 13.67 -5.81 7.41
N TYR A 111 14.52 -5.40 6.50
CA TYR A 111 15.62 -4.50 6.77
C TYR A 111 15.18 -3.06 6.55
N GLN A 112 15.67 -2.13 7.39
CA GLN A 112 15.67 -0.71 7.10
C GLN A 112 17.12 -0.28 7.05
N ALA A 113 17.62 0.15 5.88
CA ALA A 113 19.04 0.32 5.66
C ALA A 113 19.42 1.73 5.22
N ALA A 114 20.66 2.13 5.56
CA ALA A 114 21.23 3.42 5.27
C ALA A 114 22.55 3.30 4.52
N VAL A 115 22.77 4.22 3.58
CA VAL A 115 24.02 4.38 2.82
C VAL A 115 24.82 5.59 3.31
N GLU A 116 24.13 6.70 3.58
CA GLU A 116 24.71 7.97 3.98
C GLU A 116 24.68 8.15 5.50
N ALA A 117 25.57 8.98 6.03
CA ALA A 117 25.64 9.27 7.48
C ALA A 117 24.29 9.80 8.03
N ARG A 118 23.55 10.57 7.21
CA ARG A 118 22.22 11.05 7.56
C ARG A 118 21.22 9.90 7.72
N GLY A 119 21.24 8.93 6.81
CA GLY A 119 20.39 7.73 6.93
C GLY A 119 20.73 6.91 8.17
N VAL A 120 22.02 6.81 8.53
CA VAL A 120 22.44 6.17 9.79
C VAL A 120 21.85 6.89 10.99
N ALA A 121 21.87 8.23 11.01
CA ALA A 121 21.24 9.00 12.11
C ALA A 121 19.72 8.76 12.21
N VAL A 122 19.03 8.59 11.07
CA VAL A 122 17.61 8.20 11.04
C VAL A 122 17.42 6.80 11.63
N LEU A 123 18.27 5.83 11.28
CA LEU A 123 18.22 4.48 11.89
C LEU A 123 18.43 4.51 13.39
N ASP A 124 19.37 5.32 13.87
CA ASP A 124 19.63 5.45 15.31
C ASP A 124 18.46 6.12 16.04
N ALA A 125 17.76 7.06 15.40
CA ALA A 125 16.51 7.63 15.94
C ALA A 125 15.41 6.56 15.97
N TYR A 126 15.22 5.82 14.87
CA TYR A 126 14.23 4.75 14.78
C TYR A 126 14.48 3.65 15.83
N ARG A 127 15.75 3.27 16.05
CA ARG A 127 16.13 2.33 17.10
C ARG A 127 15.63 2.78 18.48
N ARG A 128 15.88 4.06 18.84
CA ARG A 128 15.36 4.63 20.11
C ARG A 128 13.83 4.61 20.17
N GLY A 129 13.17 4.85 19.03
CA GLY A 129 11.72 4.73 18.93
C GLY A 129 11.23 3.31 19.18
N LEU A 130 11.90 2.29 18.61
CA LEU A 130 11.60 0.88 18.85
C LEU A 130 11.81 0.48 20.30
N ASP A 131 12.89 0.95 20.96
CA ASP A 131 13.14 0.74 22.38
C ASP A 131 11.97 1.28 23.24
N ARG A 132 11.49 2.52 22.96
CA ARG A 132 10.33 3.12 23.65
C ARG A 132 9.04 2.34 23.41
N LEU A 133 8.89 1.74 22.22
CA LEU A 133 7.72 0.94 21.86
C LEU A 133 7.81 -0.51 22.37
N GLY A 134 8.99 -0.94 22.84
CA GLY A 134 9.25 -2.31 23.31
C GLY A 134 9.29 -3.33 22.19
N GLN A 135 9.78 -2.95 21.00
CA GLN A 135 9.81 -3.82 19.82
C GLN A 135 11.21 -4.37 19.58
N ALA A 136 11.26 -5.65 19.21
CA ALA A 136 12.52 -6.33 18.90
C ALA A 136 13.11 -5.85 17.56
N TYR A 137 14.42 -5.70 17.54
CA TYR A 137 15.22 -5.42 16.36
C TYR A 137 16.62 -6.01 16.50
N GLU A 138 17.32 -6.10 15.39
CA GLU A 138 18.75 -6.44 15.31
C GLU A 138 19.46 -5.34 14.53
N VAL A 139 20.62 -4.92 15.01
CA VAL A 139 21.51 -3.99 14.30
C VAL A 139 22.45 -4.80 13.43
N ILE A 140 22.47 -4.54 12.14
CA ILE A 140 23.35 -5.20 11.18
C ILE A 140 24.36 -4.17 10.70
N GLU A 141 25.63 -4.40 11.03
CA GLU A 141 26.72 -3.53 10.61
C GLU A 141 27.18 -3.85 9.17
N ALA A 142 27.98 -2.96 8.58
CA ALA A 142 28.37 -3.02 7.17
C ALA A 142 28.98 -4.37 6.75
N ASP A 143 29.83 -4.95 7.60
CA ASP A 143 30.56 -6.19 7.28
C ASP A 143 29.65 -7.43 7.23
N ASP A 144 28.52 -7.40 7.94
CA ASP A 144 27.57 -8.51 8.01
C ASP A 144 26.51 -8.43 6.89
N LEU A 145 26.23 -7.25 6.33
CA LEU A 145 25.21 -7.01 5.33
C LEU A 145 25.30 -7.91 4.09
N PRO A 146 26.50 -8.20 3.53
CA PRO A 146 26.61 -9.13 2.41
C PRO A 146 26.05 -10.52 2.72
N GLY A 147 26.23 -11.03 3.94
CA GLY A 147 25.67 -12.29 4.39
C GLY A 147 24.14 -12.28 4.50
N HIS A 148 23.54 -11.12 4.66
CA HIS A 148 22.08 -10.95 4.78
C HIS A 148 21.39 -10.65 3.44
N ILE A 149 21.87 -9.65 2.70
CA ILE A 149 21.20 -9.08 1.52
C ILE A 149 22.04 -9.13 0.23
N GLY A 150 23.23 -9.76 0.29
CA GLY A 150 24.07 -9.99 -0.89
C GLY A 150 24.80 -8.76 -1.42
N THR A 151 24.91 -7.68 -0.66
CA THR A 151 25.63 -6.46 -1.12
C THR A 151 26.26 -5.71 0.04
N ALA A 152 27.45 -5.13 -0.21
CA ALA A 152 28.16 -4.24 0.70
C ALA A 152 27.82 -2.75 0.47
N PHE A 153 26.75 -2.45 -0.26
CA PHE A 153 26.39 -1.08 -0.62
C PHE A 153 25.97 -0.22 0.59
N TYR A 154 25.37 -0.83 1.59
CA TYR A 154 24.84 -0.15 2.77
C TYR A 154 25.83 -0.13 3.91
N ARG A 155 25.76 0.91 4.74
CA ARG A 155 26.62 1.08 5.92
C ARG A 155 26.08 0.44 7.17
N LYS A 156 24.74 0.41 7.29
CA LYS A 156 24.05 -0.07 8.48
C LYS A 156 22.63 -0.44 8.13
N ALA A 157 22.07 -1.42 8.82
CA ALA A 157 20.64 -1.70 8.77
C ALA A 157 20.10 -2.04 10.15
N LEU A 158 18.78 -1.82 10.33
CA LEU A 158 18.00 -2.41 11.40
C LEU A 158 17.12 -3.51 10.79
N PHE A 159 17.21 -4.70 11.33
CA PHE A 159 16.30 -5.79 10.99
C PHE A 159 15.18 -5.85 12.02
N THR A 160 13.91 -5.90 11.57
CA THR A 160 12.73 -6.09 12.42
C THR A 160 11.97 -7.33 11.95
N PRO A 161 11.64 -8.29 12.87
CA PRO A 161 11.21 -9.64 12.48
C PRO A 161 9.74 -9.76 12.04
N GLY A 162 8.87 -8.80 12.37
CA GLY A 162 7.42 -8.95 12.29
C GLY A 162 6.80 -8.78 10.90
N THR A 163 7.52 -8.17 9.96
CA THR A 163 6.98 -7.90 8.61
C THR A 163 6.81 -9.18 7.77
N LEU A 164 5.68 -9.26 7.05
CA LEU A 164 5.46 -10.29 6.03
C LEU A 164 5.80 -9.73 4.65
N LEU A 165 6.40 -10.56 3.81
CA LEU A 165 6.54 -10.29 2.38
C LEU A 165 5.55 -11.15 1.59
N VAL A 166 4.91 -10.55 0.59
CA VAL A 166 3.90 -11.21 -0.26
C VAL A 166 4.09 -10.85 -1.72
N GLN A 167 3.59 -11.67 -2.62
CA GLN A 167 3.35 -11.25 -4.01
C GLN A 167 1.99 -10.54 -4.05
N PRO A 168 1.96 -9.20 -4.19
CA PRO A 168 0.75 -8.43 -3.91
C PRO A 168 -0.38 -8.68 -4.91
N SER A 169 -0.07 -8.89 -6.19
CA SER A 169 -1.09 -9.18 -7.20
C SER A 169 -1.74 -10.56 -6.97
N ALA A 170 -0.94 -11.57 -6.63
CA ALA A 170 -1.46 -12.89 -6.29
C ALA A 170 -2.32 -12.85 -5.01
N LEU A 171 -1.87 -12.10 -4.00
CA LEU A 171 -2.63 -11.94 -2.76
C LEU A 171 -3.99 -11.29 -3.01
N VAL A 172 -4.04 -10.13 -3.68
CA VAL A 172 -5.31 -9.42 -3.88
C VAL A 172 -6.28 -10.19 -4.78
N LYS A 173 -5.77 -10.89 -5.81
CA LYS A 173 -6.59 -11.78 -6.67
C LYS A 173 -7.11 -12.98 -5.90
N GLY A 174 -6.28 -13.62 -5.08
CA GLY A 174 -6.71 -14.74 -4.22
C GLY A 174 -7.77 -14.32 -3.20
N LEU A 175 -7.64 -13.14 -2.61
CA LEU A 175 -8.67 -12.57 -1.73
C LEU A 175 -9.99 -12.33 -2.46
N ALA A 176 -9.95 -11.87 -3.70
CA ALA A 176 -11.14 -11.66 -4.54
C ALA A 176 -11.78 -12.98 -4.96
N ASP A 177 -10.98 -14.01 -5.29
CA ASP A 177 -11.47 -15.33 -5.67
C ASP A 177 -12.11 -16.11 -4.51
N SER A 178 -11.78 -15.71 -3.28
CA SER A 178 -12.25 -16.35 -2.04
C SER A 178 -13.35 -15.56 -1.32
N LEU A 179 -14.01 -14.60 -1.99
CA LEU A 179 -15.12 -13.86 -1.41
C LEU A 179 -16.29 -14.79 -1.08
N PRO A 180 -17.11 -14.48 -0.03
CA PRO A 180 -18.33 -15.20 0.26
C PRO A 180 -19.32 -15.22 -0.91
N GLY A 181 -20.18 -16.23 -0.96
CA GLY A 181 -21.11 -16.46 -2.08
C GLY A 181 -22.16 -15.36 -2.28
N ASN A 182 -22.44 -14.56 -1.24
CA ASN A 182 -23.33 -13.40 -1.30
C ASN A 182 -22.61 -12.10 -1.68
N VAL A 183 -21.36 -12.14 -2.15
CA VAL A 183 -20.65 -10.99 -2.73
C VAL A 183 -20.61 -11.12 -4.24
N SER A 184 -21.24 -10.20 -4.94
CA SER A 184 -21.18 -10.06 -6.40
C SER A 184 -20.07 -9.07 -6.77
N LEU A 185 -18.94 -9.58 -7.25
CA LEU A 185 -17.80 -8.75 -7.72
C LEU A 185 -17.87 -8.54 -9.23
N TYR A 186 -17.86 -7.28 -9.63
CA TYR A 186 -17.83 -6.83 -11.02
C TYR A 186 -16.54 -6.07 -11.33
N GLU A 187 -15.76 -6.57 -12.29
CA GLU A 187 -14.60 -5.89 -12.88
C GLU A 187 -15.03 -5.04 -14.08
N HIS A 188 -14.14 -4.22 -14.64
CA HIS A 188 -14.41 -3.35 -15.79
C HIS A 188 -15.70 -2.52 -15.65
N THR A 189 -16.00 -2.12 -14.42
CA THR A 189 -17.22 -1.37 -14.07
C THR A 189 -16.85 0.00 -13.46
N PRO A 190 -16.23 0.90 -14.24
CA PRO A 190 -15.87 2.23 -13.76
C PRO A 190 -17.11 3.07 -13.49
N ILE A 191 -17.26 3.56 -12.27
CA ILE A 191 -18.30 4.52 -11.93
C ILE A 191 -17.93 5.88 -12.53
N THR A 192 -18.80 6.38 -13.42
CA THR A 192 -18.58 7.60 -14.20
C THR A 192 -19.38 8.80 -13.72
N ALA A 193 -20.49 8.57 -13.00
CA ALA A 193 -21.27 9.59 -12.35
C ALA A 193 -21.93 9.04 -11.07
N VAL A 194 -22.17 9.94 -10.11
CA VAL A 194 -22.81 9.61 -8.84
C VAL A 194 -23.86 10.68 -8.54
N GLU A 195 -25.07 10.23 -8.22
CA GLU A 195 -26.15 11.09 -7.76
C GLU A 195 -26.50 10.70 -6.32
N TYR A 196 -26.19 11.60 -5.38
CA TYR A 196 -26.44 11.39 -3.96
C TYR A 196 -27.85 11.80 -3.57
N GLY A 197 -28.49 11.03 -2.69
CA GLY A 197 -29.85 11.24 -2.16
C GLY A 197 -30.11 10.26 -1.02
N ASP A 198 -31.38 9.97 -0.75
CA ASP A 198 -31.77 8.92 0.22
C ASP A 198 -31.18 7.56 -0.16
N ARG A 199 -31.08 7.33 -1.45
CA ARG A 199 -30.31 6.26 -2.10
C ARG A 199 -29.32 6.88 -3.07
N THR A 200 -28.16 6.27 -3.26
CA THR A 200 -27.12 6.74 -4.18
C THR A 200 -27.20 6.00 -5.50
N LEU A 201 -27.37 6.74 -6.62
CA LEU A 201 -27.30 6.17 -7.96
C LEU A 201 -25.86 6.25 -8.50
N LEU A 202 -25.30 5.10 -8.83
CA LEU A 202 -23.96 4.93 -9.40
C LEU A 202 -24.11 4.59 -10.88
N SER A 203 -23.72 5.48 -11.79
CA SER A 203 -23.77 5.25 -13.24
C SER A 203 -22.41 4.75 -13.74
N HIS A 204 -22.46 3.81 -14.69
CA HIS A 204 -21.30 3.26 -15.40
C HIS A 204 -21.61 3.06 -16.89
N PRO A 205 -20.65 2.78 -17.77
CA PRO A 205 -20.87 2.74 -19.24
C PRO A 205 -21.96 1.78 -19.71
N HIS A 206 -22.28 0.75 -18.93
CA HIS A 206 -23.21 -0.32 -19.32
C HIS A 206 -24.52 -0.33 -18.49
N GLY A 207 -24.74 0.69 -17.63
CA GLY A 207 -25.94 0.76 -16.79
C GLY A 207 -25.78 1.56 -15.52
N SER A 208 -26.48 1.15 -14.48
CA SER A 208 -26.41 1.83 -13.18
C SER A 208 -26.72 0.89 -12.02
N ILE A 209 -26.24 1.25 -10.83
CA ILE A 209 -26.49 0.52 -9.58
C ILE A 209 -27.07 1.52 -8.58
N LEU A 210 -28.21 1.21 -8.00
CA LEU A 210 -28.85 2.00 -6.95
C LEU A 210 -28.51 1.41 -5.60
N ALA A 211 -27.76 2.15 -4.78
CA ALA A 211 -27.26 1.74 -3.48
C ALA A 211 -28.08 2.36 -2.34
N ASP A 212 -28.54 1.57 -1.37
CA ASP A 212 -29.07 2.12 -0.11
C ASP A 212 -27.92 2.64 0.77
N ARG A 213 -26.79 1.96 0.75
CA ARG A 213 -25.57 2.33 1.46
C ARG A 213 -24.34 2.13 0.56
N LEU A 214 -23.53 3.17 0.47
CA LEU A 214 -22.31 3.19 -0.36
C LEU A 214 -21.06 3.18 0.52
N VAL A 215 -20.11 2.30 0.21
CA VAL A 215 -18.78 2.24 0.82
C VAL A 215 -17.72 2.59 -0.21
N LEU A 216 -16.99 3.68 0.01
CA LEU A 216 -15.86 4.08 -0.82
C LEU A 216 -14.55 3.49 -0.27
N ALA A 217 -13.93 2.60 -1.03
CA ALA A 217 -12.66 1.94 -0.74
C ALA A 217 -11.63 2.13 -1.87
N ASN A 218 -11.83 3.15 -2.69
CA ASN A 218 -11.07 3.47 -3.90
C ASN A 218 -9.90 4.45 -3.66
N ASN A 219 -9.48 4.61 -2.41
CA ASN A 219 -8.30 5.37 -1.97
C ASN A 219 -8.27 6.81 -2.53
N ALA A 220 -7.23 7.21 -3.30
CA ALA A 220 -7.13 8.56 -3.89
C ALA A 220 -8.30 8.90 -4.82
N PHE A 221 -8.94 7.92 -5.42
CA PHE A 221 -10.09 8.13 -6.31
C PHE A 221 -11.38 8.55 -5.57
N GLY A 222 -11.41 8.55 -4.23
CA GLY A 222 -12.48 9.17 -3.47
C GLY A 222 -12.73 10.65 -3.83
N MET A 223 -11.68 11.35 -4.31
CA MET A 223 -11.82 12.73 -4.79
C MET A 223 -12.73 12.85 -6.03
N SER A 224 -12.74 11.88 -6.93
CA SER A 224 -13.65 11.88 -8.09
C SER A 224 -15.12 11.60 -7.71
N PHE A 225 -15.36 11.14 -6.49
CA PHE A 225 -16.67 10.97 -5.88
C PHE A 225 -17.12 12.22 -5.08
N GLY A 226 -16.39 13.34 -5.16
CA GLY A 226 -16.73 14.59 -4.48
C GLY A 226 -16.21 14.71 -3.05
N PHE A 227 -15.57 13.68 -2.50
CA PHE A 227 -15.09 13.67 -1.11
C PHE A 227 -13.59 13.91 -1.00
N LEU A 228 -13.16 14.52 0.11
CA LEU A 228 -11.76 14.78 0.45
C LEU A 228 -10.99 15.58 -0.63
N GLN A 229 -11.70 16.38 -1.44
CA GLN A 229 -11.09 17.25 -2.43
C GLN A 229 -10.13 18.24 -1.75
N GLY A 230 -8.97 18.45 -2.36
CA GLY A 230 -7.93 19.30 -1.79
C GLY A 230 -7.34 18.78 -0.47
N ARG A 231 -7.53 17.49 -0.11
CA ARG A 231 -7.01 16.89 1.12
C ARG A 231 -6.09 15.71 0.87
N MET A 232 -6.12 15.10 -0.30
CA MET A 232 -5.25 14.00 -0.67
C MET A 232 -4.24 14.41 -1.74
N LEU A 233 -3.07 13.77 -1.70
CA LEU A 233 -1.95 13.97 -2.61
C LEU A 233 -1.73 12.67 -3.38
N PRO A 234 -2.12 12.59 -4.68
CA PRO A 234 -1.83 11.43 -5.51
C PRO A 234 -0.36 11.44 -5.97
N ILE A 235 0.48 10.79 -5.19
CA ILE A 235 1.90 10.63 -5.48
C ILE A 235 2.11 9.28 -6.16
N PHE A 236 2.77 9.28 -7.31
CA PHE A 236 3.21 8.06 -7.97
C PHE A 236 4.61 7.68 -7.51
N THR A 237 4.82 6.39 -7.32
CA THR A 237 6.15 5.80 -7.18
C THR A 237 6.31 4.70 -8.22
N TYR A 238 7.57 4.41 -8.58
CA TYR A 238 7.89 3.54 -9.69
C TYR A 238 8.77 2.39 -9.25
N ALA A 239 8.54 1.23 -9.84
CA ALA A 239 9.31 0.02 -9.57
C ALA A 239 9.73 -0.67 -10.85
N SER A 240 10.85 -1.38 -10.79
CA SER A 240 11.30 -2.33 -11.80
C SER A 240 11.62 -3.67 -11.15
N LEU A 241 11.38 -4.74 -11.88
CA LEU A 241 11.62 -6.11 -11.46
C LEU A 241 12.52 -6.79 -12.49
N THR A 242 13.62 -7.40 -12.04
CA THR A 242 14.53 -8.12 -12.93
C THR A 242 13.88 -9.36 -13.54
N ARG A 243 14.51 -9.94 -14.56
CA ARG A 243 14.31 -11.35 -14.86
C ARG A 243 14.70 -12.22 -13.66
N PRO A 244 14.28 -13.48 -13.58
CA PRO A 244 14.82 -14.40 -12.60
C PRO A 244 16.35 -14.49 -12.71
N LEU A 245 17.05 -14.51 -11.58
CA LEU A 245 18.48 -14.71 -11.54
C LEU A 245 18.81 -16.16 -11.84
N GLU A 246 19.80 -16.38 -12.66
CA GLU A 246 20.36 -17.70 -12.94
C GLU A 246 21.16 -18.24 -11.74
N ALA A 247 21.44 -19.53 -11.71
CA ALA A 247 22.12 -20.16 -10.57
C ALA A 247 23.47 -19.51 -10.23
N GLU A 248 24.26 -19.19 -11.25
CA GLU A 248 25.54 -18.49 -11.06
C GLU A 248 25.38 -17.06 -10.55
N GLU A 249 24.36 -16.35 -10.99
CA GLU A 249 24.03 -15.00 -10.53
C GLU A 249 23.55 -15.02 -9.07
N GLN A 250 22.74 -16.02 -8.71
CA GLN A 250 22.33 -16.24 -7.32
C GLN A 250 23.53 -16.55 -6.41
N ALA A 251 24.47 -17.37 -6.89
CA ALA A 251 25.71 -17.66 -6.16
C ALA A 251 26.58 -16.43 -5.98
N ARG A 252 26.73 -15.59 -7.03
CA ARG A 252 27.47 -14.30 -6.96
C ARG A 252 26.80 -13.29 -6.04
N LEU A 253 25.47 -13.22 -6.04
CA LEU A 253 24.72 -12.37 -5.14
C LEU A 253 24.89 -12.82 -3.68
N GLY A 254 24.80 -14.13 -3.41
CA GLY A 254 24.83 -14.64 -2.04
C GLY A 254 23.64 -14.16 -1.19
N GLY A 255 23.87 -13.99 0.10
CA GLY A 255 22.86 -13.53 1.06
C GLY A 255 21.71 -14.51 1.27
N ARG A 256 20.67 -14.07 1.95
CA ARG A 256 19.46 -14.89 2.19
C ARG A 256 18.66 -15.06 0.89
N PRO A 257 17.93 -16.19 0.72
CA PRO A 257 17.23 -16.50 -0.53
C PRO A 257 16.04 -15.57 -0.82
N TYR A 258 15.48 -14.93 0.18
CA TYR A 258 14.44 -13.90 0.05
C TYR A 258 14.53 -12.92 1.22
N TRP A 259 14.33 -11.67 0.94
CA TRP A 259 14.38 -10.57 1.90
C TRP A 259 13.75 -9.30 1.32
N GLY A 260 13.43 -8.36 2.18
CA GLY A 260 12.94 -7.04 1.81
C GLY A 260 13.63 -5.96 2.61
N LEU A 261 14.00 -4.88 1.93
CA LEU A 261 14.69 -3.73 2.47
C LEU A 261 13.94 -2.46 2.10
N ILE A 262 13.63 -1.63 3.09
CA ILE A 262 13.18 -0.26 2.91
C ILE A 262 14.32 0.70 3.26
N PRO A 263 14.40 1.87 2.61
CA PRO A 263 15.46 2.83 2.92
C PRO A 263 15.23 3.52 4.27
N ALA A 264 16.32 4.00 4.88
CA ALA A 264 16.24 4.88 6.04
C ALA A 264 15.69 6.26 5.67
N ASP A 265 16.06 6.81 4.51
CA ASP A 265 15.49 8.05 3.98
C ASP A 265 14.19 7.75 3.20
N PRO A 266 13.06 8.45 3.45
CA PRO A 266 11.79 8.21 2.76
C PRO A 266 11.87 8.29 1.22
N TYR A 267 12.83 9.03 0.68
CA TYR A 267 13.06 9.18 -0.76
C TYR A 267 14.07 8.16 -1.33
N GLY A 268 14.57 7.27 -0.49
CA GLY A 268 15.52 6.23 -0.88
C GLY A 268 14.88 5.06 -1.63
N THR A 269 15.70 4.05 -1.89
CA THR A 269 15.34 2.89 -2.70
C THR A 269 14.89 1.72 -1.85
N THR A 270 13.65 1.25 -2.05
CA THR A 270 13.19 -0.04 -1.58
C THR A 270 13.74 -1.13 -2.49
N VAL A 271 14.26 -2.19 -1.89
CA VAL A 271 14.81 -3.37 -2.59
C VAL A 271 14.19 -4.64 -2.04
N ARG A 272 13.94 -5.61 -2.88
CA ARG A 272 13.43 -6.90 -2.46
C ARG A 272 13.98 -8.03 -3.32
N ARG A 273 14.43 -9.12 -2.72
CA ARG A 273 14.64 -10.41 -3.38
C ARG A 273 13.39 -11.26 -3.18
N THR A 274 12.81 -11.71 -4.29
CA THR A 274 11.58 -12.52 -4.30
C THR A 274 11.89 -14.01 -4.22
N PRO A 275 10.95 -14.88 -3.79
CA PRO A 275 11.16 -16.34 -3.76
C PRO A 275 11.46 -16.97 -5.12
N ASP A 276 11.02 -16.34 -6.22
CA ASP A 276 11.34 -16.73 -7.60
C ASP A 276 12.66 -16.11 -8.12
N ASN A 277 13.53 -15.69 -7.18
CA ASN A 277 14.86 -15.16 -7.43
C ASN A 277 14.93 -13.94 -8.35
N ARG A 278 13.99 -13.01 -8.22
CA ARG A 278 14.04 -11.71 -8.88
C ARG A 278 14.43 -10.62 -7.87
N LEU A 279 14.99 -9.52 -8.36
CA LEU A 279 15.27 -8.34 -7.57
C LEU A 279 14.33 -7.20 -8.00
N LEU A 280 13.62 -6.64 -7.04
CA LEU A 280 12.78 -5.46 -7.20
C LEU A 280 13.55 -4.23 -6.74
N ILE A 281 13.51 -3.18 -7.55
CA ILE A 281 13.95 -1.83 -7.22
C ILE A 281 12.75 -0.91 -7.29
N ARG A 282 12.48 -0.16 -6.23
CA ARG A 282 11.41 0.82 -6.19
C ARG A 282 11.94 2.12 -5.61
N ASN A 283 11.95 3.16 -6.42
CA ASN A 283 12.26 4.53 -6.03
C ASN A 283 11.55 5.52 -6.96
N SER A 284 11.99 6.77 -6.97
CA SER A 284 11.47 7.82 -7.85
C SER A 284 9.98 8.12 -7.60
N PHE A 285 9.67 9.40 -7.57
CA PHE A 285 8.33 9.89 -7.25
C PHE A 285 7.92 10.95 -8.26
N SER A 286 6.62 11.05 -8.53
CA SER A 286 6.02 12.16 -9.26
C SER A 286 4.66 12.51 -8.66
N PHE A 287 4.29 13.77 -8.79
CA PHE A 287 2.96 14.25 -8.44
C PHE A 287 2.08 14.24 -9.68
N ASN A 288 1.03 13.45 -9.69
CA ASN A 288 0.15 13.25 -10.83
C ASN A 288 -1.31 13.45 -10.38
N PRO A 289 -1.81 14.70 -10.36
CA PRO A 289 -3.15 15.04 -9.87
C PRO A 289 -4.28 14.34 -10.63
N ASP A 290 -4.06 14.00 -11.90
CA ASP A 290 -4.99 13.28 -12.77
C ASP A 290 -5.06 11.77 -12.50
N GLY A 291 -4.27 11.27 -11.55
CA GLY A 291 -4.22 9.85 -11.20
C GLY A 291 -3.59 8.95 -12.28
N ARG A 292 -2.92 9.52 -13.28
CA ARG A 292 -2.32 8.79 -14.41
C ARG A 292 -0.81 8.95 -14.45
N SER A 293 -0.12 7.93 -14.96
CA SER A 293 1.31 7.99 -15.25
C SER A 293 1.53 7.92 -16.75
N ALA A 294 2.18 8.95 -17.32
CA ALA A 294 2.53 8.96 -18.73
C ALA A 294 3.67 7.96 -19.03
N GLY A 295 3.64 7.32 -20.21
CA GLY A 295 4.65 6.34 -20.64
C GLY A 295 6.08 6.87 -20.56
N LYS A 296 6.32 8.16 -20.89
CA LYS A 296 7.62 8.82 -20.76
C LYS A 296 8.22 8.77 -19.35
N TYR A 297 7.40 8.69 -18.31
CA TYR A 297 7.90 8.51 -16.93
C TYR A 297 8.44 7.11 -16.71
N LEU A 298 7.79 6.08 -17.27
CA LEU A 298 8.25 4.69 -17.11
C LEU A 298 9.64 4.50 -17.72
N GLU A 299 9.88 4.99 -18.93
CA GLU A 299 11.19 4.92 -19.59
C GLU A 299 12.26 5.67 -18.80
N ARG A 300 11.99 6.90 -18.39
CA ARG A 300 12.89 7.72 -17.58
C ARG A 300 13.26 7.04 -16.27
N PHE A 301 12.28 6.48 -15.58
CA PHE A 301 12.52 5.85 -14.28
C PHE A 301 13.15 4.46 -14.41
N ALA A 302 12.89 3.72 -15.50
CA ALA A 302 13.63 2.49 -15.81
C ALA A 302 15.14 2.74 -15.91
N VAL A 303 15.56 3.85 -16.54
CA VAL A 303 16.98 4.25 -16.61
C VAL A 303 17.55 4.52 -15.20
N ARG A 304 16.81 5.25 -14.36
CA ARG A 304 17.23 5.51 -12.97
C ARG A 304 17.30 4.22 -12.14
N HIS A 305 16.32 3.33 -12.27
CA HIS A 305 16.34 2.03 -11.59
C HIS A 305 17.54 1.19 -12.01
N ARG A 306 17.91 1.23 -13.30
CA ARG A 306 19.10 0.52 -13.78
C ARG A 306 20.39 1.06 -13.17
N ALA A 307 20.52 2.40 -13.06
CA ALA A 307 21.67 3.03 -12.39
C ALA A 307 21.70 2.66 -10.90
N SER A 308 20.57 2.76 -10.20
CA SER A 308 20.42 2.38 -8.80
C SER A 308 20.72 0.89 -8.55
N PHE A 309 20.28 0.01 -9.46
CA PHE A 309 20.56 -1.42 -9.42
C PHE A 309 22.05 -1.73 -9.55
N ARG A 310 22.73 -1.15 -10.55
CA ARG A 310 24.16 -1.36 -10.79
C ARG A 310 25.04 -0.89 -9.62
N GLN A 311 24.65 0.18 -8.95
CA GLN A 311 25.37 0.64 -7.76
C GLN A 311 25.25 -0.33 -6.59
N ARG A 312 24.06 -0.93 -6.40
CA ARG A 312 23.77 -1.86 -5.31
C ARG A 312 24.27 -3.27 -5.58
N PHE A 313 24.23 -3.69 -6.83
CA PHE A 313 24.57 -5.04 -7.27
C PHE A 313 25.59 -5.05 -8.41
N PRO A 314 26.82 -4.52 -8.20
CA PRO A 314 27.85 -4.47 -9.23
C PRO A 314 28.29 -5.88 -9.70
N MET A 315 28.03 -6.91 -8.88
CA MET A 315 28.31 -8.31 -9.22
C MET A 315 27.30 -8.91 -10.23
N LEU A 316 26.23 -8.17 -10.58
CA LEU A 316 25.17 -8.60 -11.50
C LEU A 316 25.02 -7.66 -12.72
N PRO A 317 26.12 -7.39 -13.49
CA PRO A 317 26.13 -6.34 -14.52
C PRO A 317 25.18 -6.62 -15.68
N GLU A 318 24.92 -7.90 -15.99
CA GLU A 318 24.13 -8.35 -17.15
C GLU A 318 22.64 -8.59 -16.83
N VAL A 319 22.24 -8.39 -15.56
CA VAL A 319 20.83 -8.60 -15.16
C VAL A 319 19.97 -7.43 -15.62
N GLY A 320 19.00 -7.70 -16.49
CA GLY A 320 18.02 -6.76 -16.99
C GLY A 320 16.72 -6.75 -16.21
N PHE A 321 15.87 -5.74 -16.48
CA PHE A 321 14.51 -5.68 -15.98
C PHE A 321 13.52 -6.21 -17.02
N ASP A 322 12.66 -7.15 -16.61
CA ASP A 322 11.52 -7.61 -17.40
C ASP A 322 10.36 -6.63 -17.32
N TYR A 323 10.18 -5.98 -16.16
CA TYR A 323 9.03 -5.14 -15.90
C TYR A 323 9.42 -3.80 -15.30
N THR A 324 8.73 -2.75 -15.72
CA THR A 324 8.75 -1.43 -15.07
C THR A 324 7.32 -0.90 -15.02
N TRP A 325 6.89 -0.43 -13.86
CA TRP A 325 5.53 0.08 -13.65
C TRP A 325 5.50 1.23 -12.66
N GLY A 326 4.37 1.96 -12.63
CA GLY A 326 4.07 2.97 -11.64
C GLY A 326 2.82 2.60 -10.83
N GLY A 327 2.76 3.07 -9.60
CA GLY A 327 1.60 2.93 -8.73
C GLY A 327 1.33 4.20 -7.95
N SER A 328 0.04 4.55 -7.81
CA SER A 328 -0.39 5.73 -7.08
C SER A 328 -0.45 5.47 -5.57
N LEU A 329 0.11 6.37 -4.78
CA LEU A 329 -0.09 6.45 -3.33
C LEU A 329 -1.08 7.58 -3.05
N ALA A 330 -2.07 7.36 -2.18
CA ALA A 330 -2.82 8.44 -1.58
C ALA A 330 -2.13 8.83 -0.27
N LEU A 331 -1.54 10.00 -0.26
CA LEU A 331 -0.95 10.60 0.94
C LEU A 331 -1.78 11.81 1.38
N SER A 332 -1.72 12.13 2.65
CA SER A 332 -2.22 13.38 3.20
C SER A 332 -1.09 14.15 3.86
N ARG A 333 -1.23 15.47 3.94
CA ARG A 333 -0.19 16.33 4.52
C ARG A 333 0.10 16.05 5.99
N ASN A 334 -0.91 15.59 6.74
CA ASN A 334 -0.82 15.22 8.15
C ASN A 334 -0.72 13.70 8.38
N HIS A 335 -0.50 12.91 7.34
CA HIS A 335 -0.41 11.45 7.37
C HIS A 335 -1.62 10.72 7.98
N MET A 336 -2.79 11.40 8.04
CA MET A 336 -4.05 10.82 8.52
C MET A 336 -4.91 10.34 7.37
N GLY A 337 -5.53 9.16 7.53
CA GLY A 337 -6.54 8.65 6.62
C GLY A 337 -7.94 9.09 7.04
N HIS A 338 -8.93 8.85 6.19
CA HIS A 338 -10.35 8.96 6.53
C HIS A 338 -10.92 7.59 6.87
N PHE A 339 -11.75 7.55 7.91
CA PHE A 339 -12.52 6.38 8.31
C PHE A 339 -13.87 6.84 8.87
N GLY A 340 -14.98 6.32 8.35
CA GLY A 340 -16.31 6.60 8.82
C GLY A 340 -17.25 7.20 7.77
N GLU A 341 -18.22 7.98 8.20
CA GLU A 341 -19.21 8.61 7.34
C GLU A 341 -18.61 9.78 6.56
N LEU A 342 -18.99 9.86 5.27
CA LEU A 342 -18.63 10.95 4.34
C LEU A 342 -19.83 11.86 4.06
N ALA A 343 -21.01 11.26 3.97
CA ALA A 343 -22.33 11.88 3.80
C ALA A 343 -23.40 10.87 4.24
N PRO A 344 -24.66 11.27 4.40
CA PRO A 344 -25.75 10.34 4.74
C PRO A 344 -25.74 9.12 3.82
N ASN A 345 -25.67 7.92 4.41
CA ASN A 345 -25.58 6.63 3.73
C ASN A 345 -24.32 6.42 2.84
N VAL A 346 -23.32 7.29 2.95
CA VAL A 346 -22.04 7.16 2.25
C VAL A 346 -20.89 7.10 3.26
N TYR A 347 -20.12 6.03 3.20
CA TYR A 347 -19.05 5.73 4.13
C TYR A 347 -17.72 5.51 3.39
N GLY A 348 -16.61 5.65 4.07
CA GLY A 348 -15.32 5.43 3.43
C GLY A 348 -14.18 5.06 4.38
N ALA A 349 -13.23 4.31 3.84
CA ALA A 349 -11.89 4.10 4.40
C ALA A 349 -10.87 4.43 3.30
N LEU A 350 -10.36 5.66 3.34
CA LEU A 350 -9.61 6.28 2.25
C LEU A 350 -8.28 6.86 2.75
N CYS A 351 -7.32 7.07 1.86
CA CYS A 351 -6.02 7.67 2.17
C CYS A 351 -5.18 6.84 3.14
N CYS A 352 -4.79 5.64 2.71
CA CYS A 352 -4.03 4.69 3.55
C CYS A 352 -2.57 5.10 3.82
N ASN A 353 -2.08 6.23 3.30
CA ASN A 353 -0.74 6.78 3.51
C ASN A 353 0.40 5.76 3.28
N GLY A 354 0.28 4.93 2.24
CA GLY A 354 1.29 3.95 1.85
C GLY A 354 1.26 2.60 2.59
N LEU A 355 0.44 2.43 3.62
CA LEU A 355 0.31 1.19 4.40
C LEU A 355 -0.92 0.34 3.97
N GLY A 356 -1.27 0.36 2.68
CA GLY A 356 -2.50 -0.23 2.16
C GLY A 356 -2.65 -1.74 2.37
N VAL A 357 -1.57 -2.51 2.43
CA VAL A 357 -1.66 -3.97 2.59
C VAL A 357 -2.23 -4.34 3.95
N THR A 358 -1.62 -3.91 5.04
CA THR A 358 -2.08 -4.23 6.41
C THR A 358 -3.19 -3.29 6.86
N ARG A 359 -2.93 -1.98 6.84
CA ARG A 359 -3.86 -0.98 7.33
C ARG A 359 -5.13 -0.89 6.49
N GLY A 360 -5.00 -0.97 5.15
CA GLY A 360 -6.16 -1.02 4.26
C GLY A 360 -7.05 -2.23 4.54
N THR A 361 -6.46 -3.41 4.75
CA THR A 361 -7.22 -4.62 5.09
C THR A 361 -7.99 -4.47 6.40
N VAL A 362 -7.32 -4.05 7.48
CA VAL A 362 -7.97 -3.92 8.79
C VAL A 362 -9.00 -2.81 8.82
N THR A 363 -8.74 -1.66 8.18
CA THR A 363 -9.71 -0.55 8.15
C THR A 363 -10.95 -0.89 7.35
N GLY A 364 -10.83 -1.66 6.25
CA GLY A 364 -11.97 -2.17 5.51
C GLY A 364 -12.85 -3.09 6.37
N LYS A 365 -12.25 -4.03 7.10
CA LYS A 365 -12.97 -4.89 8.04
C LYS A 365 -13.65 -4.08 9.14
N LEU A 366 -12.91 -3.21 9.82
CA LEU A 366 -13.42 -2.41 10.94
C LEU A 366 -14.54 -1.44 10.51
N LEU A 367 -14.49 -0.95 9.26
CA LEU A 367 -15.59 -0.14 8.71
C LEU A 367 -16.88 -0.96 8.61
N ALA A 368 -16.79 -2.18 8.11
CA ALA A 368 -17.94 -3.09 8.03
C ALA A 368 -18.47 -3.49 9.42
N ASP A 369 -17.58 -3.76 10.39
CA ASP A 369 -17.93 -4.02 11.79
C ASP A 369 -18.71 -2.84 12.38
N TRP A 370 -18.20 -1.62 12.20
CA TRP A 370 -18.86 -0.40 12.66
C TRP A 370 -20.24 -0.21 12.04
N LEU A 371 -20.37 -0.48 10.73
CA LEU A 371 -21.64 -0.39 10.00
C LEU A 371 -22.66 -1.46 10.45
N ALA A 372 -22.19 -2.58 10.97
CA ALA A 372 -23.02 -3.60 11.62
C ALA A 372 -23.35 -3.29 13.09
N GLY A 373 -22.84 -2.17 13.63
CA GLY A 373 -23.11 -1.73 15.01
C GLY A 373 -22.05 -2.14 16.04
N GLU A 374 -20.99 -2.82 15.61
CA GLU A 374 -19.90 -3.18 16.52
C GLU A 374 -19.07 -1.97 16.98
N ARG A 375 -18.49 -2.08 18.17
CA ARG A 375 -17.61 -1.09 18.78
C ARG A 375 -16.42 -1.77 19.43
N ASN A 376 -15.25 -1.17 19.27
CA ASN A 376 -14.01 -1.56 19.96
C ASN A 376 -13.01 -0.39 19.94
N GLU A 377 -11.91 -0.54 20.69
CA GLU A 377 -10.84 0.47 20.82
C GLU A 377 -10.31 0.97 19.45
N LEU A 378 -10.15 0.07 18.47
CA LEU A 378 -9.61 0.42 17.16
C LEU A 378 -10.58 1.23 16.32
N ILE A 379 -11.87 0.85 16.34
CA ILE A 379 -12.95 1.61 15.69
C ILE A 379 -13.04 3.01 16.29
N ASP A 380 -13.07 3.10 17.62
CA ASP A 380 -13.17 4.37 18.33
C ASP A 380 -11.98 5.28 18.05
N PHE A 381 -10.76 4.71 17.98
CA PHE A 381 -9.57 5.45 17.60
C PHE A 381 -9.67 6.00 16.17
N LEU A 382 -10.08 5.17 15.22
CA LEU A 382 -10.21 5.57 13.80
C LEU A 382 -11.28 6.65 13.60
N LEU A 383 -12.42 6.56 14.29
CA LEU A 383 -13.51 7.55 14.23
C LEU A 383 -13.12 8.90 14.83
N ARG A 384 -12.24 8.90 15.85
CA ARG A 384 -11.74 10.16 16.48
C ARG A 384 -10.59 10.80 15.71
N ALA A 385 -9.98 10.07 14.77
CA ALA A 385 -8.87 10.61 14.00
C ALA A 385 -9.31 11.86 13.20
N PRO A 386 -8.46 12.92 13.13
CA PRO A 386 -8.86 14.20 12.53
C PRO A 386 -9.06 14.15 11.00
N GLY A 387 -8.80 13.01 10.38
CA GLY A 387 -8.85 12.86 8.94
C GLY A 387 -7.74 13.63 8.19
N PRO A 388 -7.75 13.58 6.85
CA PRO A 388 -6.78 14.28 6.02
C PRO A 388 -6.93 15.80 6.11
N SER A 389 -5.83 16.53 6.36
CA SER A 389 -5.81 17.98 6.43
C SER A 389 -5.89 18.63 5.04
N GLY A 390 -6.44 19.86 4.97
CA GLY A 390 -6.51 20.63 3.73
C GLY A 390 -5.14 20.99 3.15
N ASN A 391 -5.03 20.92 1.83
CA ASN A 391 -3.86 21.32 1.06
C ASN A 391 -3.98 22.80 0.63
N PRO A 392 -2.88 23.51 0.33
CA PRO A 392 -2.93 24.78 -0.34
C PRO A 392 -3.67 24.69 -1.69
N PRO A 393 -4.27 25.80 -2.20
CA PRO A 393 -4.89 25.78 -3.52
C PRO A 393 -3.84 25.69 -4.64
N GLU A 394 -4.29 25.27 -5.85
CA GLU A 394 -3.47 25.38 -7.05
C GLU A 394 -3.24 26.86 -7.45
N PRO A 395 -2.08 27.23 -8.00
CA PRO A 395 -0.94 26.34 -8.37
C PRO A 395 0.07 26.11 -7.23
N LEU A 396 -0.15 26.66 -6.05
CA LEU A 396 0.80 26.55 -4.92
C LEU A 396 1.01 25.11 -4.47
N LEU A 397 -0.03 24.28 -4.51
CA LEU A 397 0.05 22.87 -4.20
C LEU A 397 1.02 22.15 -5.13
N SER A 398 0.79 22.24 -6.44
CA SER A 398 1.64 21.59 -7.45
C SER A 398 3.10 22.03 -7.37
N LEU A 399 3.33 23.34 -7.19
CA LEU A 399 4.68 23.89 -7.04
C LEU A 399 5.35 23.34 -5.78
N GLY A 400 4.68 23.42 -4.63
CA GLY A 400 5.21 22.98 -3.35
C GLY A 400 5.52 21.47 -3.32
N VAL A 401 4.60 20.64 -3.82
CA VAL A 401 4.81 19.18 -3.89
C VAL A 401 5.97 18.85 -4.81
N ASN A 402 6.03 19.43 -6.01
CA ASN A 402 7.13 19.12 -6.95
C ASN A 402 8.49 19.61 -6.43
N LEU A 403 8.56 20.75 -5.76
CA LEU A 403 9.80 21.22 -5.11
C LEU A 403 10.21 20.28 -3.98
N ASN A 404 9.27 19.85 -3.13
CA ASN A 404 9.54 18.91 -2.04
C ASN A 404 10.04 17.57 -2.57
N LEU A 405 9.40 16.99 -3.61
CA LEU A 405 9.83 15.74 -4.22
C LEU A 405 11.26 15.85 -4.81
N ARG A 406 11.55 16.96 -5.53
CA ARG A 406 12.90 17.18 -6.09
C ARG A 406 13.95 17.37 -5.02
N TRP A 407 13.65 18.17 -4.00
CA TRP A 407 14.55 18.40 -2.88
C TRP A 407 14.79 17.13 -2.07
N GLY A 408 13.74 16.38 -1.75
CA GLY A 408 13.85 15.10 -1.04
C GLY A 408 14.72 14.09 -1.80
N GLN A 409 14.46 13.91 -3.11
CA GLN A 409 15.30 13.02 -3.95
C GLN A 409 16.75 13.49 -4.06
N TYR A 410 17.01 14.81 -4.14
CA TYR A 410 18.36 15.35 -4.14
C TYR A 410 19.07 15.10 -2.80
N ARG A 411 18.38 15.35 -1.68
CA ARG A 411 18.94 15.12 -0.33
C ARG A 411 19.16 13.66 -0.01
N ALA A 412 18.39 12.75 -0.59
CA ALA A 412 18.57 11.31 -0.40
C ALA A 412 19.91 10.81 -0.98
N GLY A 413 20.51 11.55 -1.92
CA GLY A 413 21.81 11.22 -2.47
C GLY A 413 21.89 9.77 -2.96
N ARG A 414 22.85 9.00 -2.44
CA ARG A 414 23.03 7.58 -2.78
C ARG A 414 21.93 6.65 -2.23
N GLU A 415 21.08 7.13 -1.33
CA GLU A 415 19.93 6.35 -0.85
C GLU A 415 18.89 6.11 -1.96
N SER A 416 18.78 7.04 -2.96
CA SER A 416 17.79 7.00 -4.05
C SER A 416 18.16 6.07 -5.23
#